data_e36a8df83f5c2e6fb46a5371d91f461d
#
_entry.id   e36a8df83f5c2e6fb46a5371d91f461d
#
_cell.length_a   1.000
_cell.length_b   1.000
_cell.length_c   1.000
_cell.angle_alpha   90.00
_cell.angle_beta   90.00
_cell.angle_gamma   90.00
#
_symmetry.space_group_name_H-M   'P 1'
#
loop_
_entity.id
_entity.type
_entity.pdbx_description
1 polymer ?
#
loop_
_entity_poly.entity_id
_entity_poly.type
_entity_poly.pdbx_seq_one_letter_code
_entity_poly.pdbx_strand_id
1 'polypeptide(L)'
;FALSAIRSLRVVSADRRRAAVSSALSSVTAKTKRERAGQRCPALFVLAKVYRVPEDEEEFPLANKLLVGGQAVIEGVMMRAPGKVATAVREPSGKITVDVHDSVSIAERYPILKKPFLRGVVVLGESLVLGMRSLAYSAQMAGEEDDALSNREMAGTMIVAFLMAVVLFVVIPTGAARLLSEVTTAPAALNLFEGGLRLLIFLGYLGIISRMKDIYRVFQYHGAEHKTIHAYEADGPLTVENVQRFSRLHPRCGTSFLLIVMVVS
;
A
#
# COMPACT_ATOMS: atom_id res chain seq x y z
N PHE A 1 50.88 3.22 45.62
CA PHE A 1 49.40 2.99 45.60
C PHE A 1 48.66 4.06 44.80
N ALA A 2 49.00 5.33 44.92
CA ALA A 2 48.32 6.43 44.22
C ALA A 2 48.54 6.42 42.69
N LEU A 3 49.69 6.01 42.20
CA LEU A 3 49.99 5.95 40.75
C LEU A 3 49.26 4.79 40.03
N SER A 4 48.94 3.69 40.73
CA SER A 4 48.17 2.58 40.19
C SER A 4 46.69 2.93 40.03
N ALA A 5 46.11 3.70 40.97
CA ALA A 5 44.72 4.15 40.90
C ALA A 5 44.48 5.17 39.78
N ILE A 6 45.45 6.05 39.50
CA ILE A 6 45.36 7.04 38.40
C ILE A 6 45.47 6.34 37.02
N ARG A 7 46.28 5.27 36.91
CA ARG A 7 46.35 4.49 35.67
C ARG A 7 45.06 3.73 35.39
N SER A 8 44.41 3.11 36.39
CA SER A 8 43.13 2.41 36.21
C SER A 8 41.97 3.38 35.87
N LEU A 9 41.94 4.56 36.47
CA LEU A 9 40.93 5.58 36.14
C LEU A 9 41.08 6.15 34.71
N ARG A 10 42.29 6.29 34.20
CA ARG A 10 42.52 6.71 32.80
C ARG A 10 42.13 5.66 31.78
N VAL A 11 42.37 4.38 32.05
CA VAL A 11 41.99 3.26 31.18
C VAL A 11 40.46 3.13 31.12
N VAL A 12 39.77 3.17 32.27
CA VAL A 12 38.30 3.11 32.33
C VAL A 12 37.66 4.32 31.61
N SER A 13 38.23 5.52 31.69
CA SER A 13 37.75 6.70 30.95
C SER A 13 37.96 6.56 29.45
N ALA A 14 39.05 5.96 29.00
CA ALA A 14 39.34 5.74 27.57
C ALA A 14 38.41 4.69 26.95
N ASP A 15 38.12 3.61 27.66
CA ASP A 15 37.22 2.55 27.20
C ASP A 15 35.75 3.04 27.13
N ARG A 16 35.30 3.78 28.14
CA ARG A 16 33.95 4.41 28.06
C ARG A 16 33.81 5.38 26.89
N ARG A 17 34.86 6.17 26.58
CA ARG A 17 34.84 7.06 25.41
C ARG A 17 34.87 6.28 24.11
N ARG A 18 35.64 5.19 24.02
CA ARG A 18 35.63 4.31 22.83
C ARG A 18 34.29 3.62 22.63
N ALA A 19 33.67 3.11 23.69
CA ALA A 19 32.35 2.51 23.65
C ALA A 19 31.28 3.53 23.21
N ALA A 20 31.31 4.76 23.77
CA ALA A 20 30.39 5.82 23.39
C ALA A 20 30.57 6.29 21.93
N VAL A 21 31.83 6.40 21.46
CA VAL A 21 32.12 6.76 20.04
C VAL A 21 31.72 5.60 19.11
N SER A 22 31.96 4.34 19.49
CA SER A 22 31.53 3.18 18.71
C SER A 22 30.00 3.08 18.62
N SER A 23 29.30 3.31 19.72
CA SER A 23 27.83 3.37 19.77
C SER A 23 27.27 4.53 18.92
N ALA A 24 27.87 5.72 19.00
CA ALA A 24 27.47 6.87 18.19
C ALA A 24 27.75 6.62 16.69
N LEU A 25 28.88 6.01 16.34
CA LEU A 25 29.18 5.65 14.94
C LEU A 25 28.25 4.56 14.41
N SER A 26 27.88 3.55 15.20
CA SER A 26 26.92 2.53 14.80
C SER A 26 25.51 3.11 14.61
N SER A 27 25.07 4.03 15.46
CA SER A 27 23.78 4.69 15.31
C SER A 27 23.72 5.62 14.08
N VAL A 28 24.80 6.35 13.78
CA VAL A 28 24.91 7.18 12.56
C VAL A 28 24.93 6.33 11.30
N THR A 29 25.68 5.20 11.30
CA THR A 29 25.68 4.26 10.16
C THR A 29 24.35 3.54 9.98
N ALA A 30 23.65 3.19 11.04
CA ALA A 30 22.32 2.62 10.99
C ALA A 30 21.30 3.65 10.45
N LYS A 31 21.37 4.91 10.90
CA LYS A 31 20.50 6.00 10.42
C LYS A 31 20.69 6.30 8.93
N THR A 32 21.95 6.41 8.47
CA THR A 32 22.25 6.62 7.04
C THR A 32 21.89 5.41 6.18
N LYS A 33 22.02 4.19 6.69
CA LYS A 33 21.60 2.98 5.99
C LYS A 33 20.06 2.91 5.88
N ARG A 34 19.35 3.31 6.94
CA ARG A 34 17.87 3.38 6.98
C ARG A 34 17.32 4.45 6.03
N GLU A 35 17.94 5.62 5.97
CA GLU A 35 17.59 6.70 5.03
C GLU A 35 17.81 6.27 3.58
N ARG A 36 18.95 5.61 3.27
CA ARG A 36 19.22 5.07 1.93
C ARG A 36 18.27 3.93 1.55
N ALA A 37 17.86 3.07 2.51
CA ALA A 37 16.87 2.03 2.28
C ALA A 37 15.49 2.62 2.00
N GLY A 38 15.06 3.64 2.75
CA GLY A 38 13.82 4.38 2.51
C GLY A 38 13.76 5.04 1.13
N GLN A 39 14.89 5.61 0.66
CA GLN A 39 14.99 6.18 -0.67
C GLN A 39 14.82 5.14 -1.80
N ARG A 40 15.12 3.86 -1.55
CA ARG A 40 15.00 2.78 -2.54
C ARG A 40 13.65 2.08 -2.53
N CYS A 41 12.92 2.10 -1.40
CA CYS A 41 11.63 1.44 -1.26
C CYS A 41 10.68 2.28 -0.40
N PRO A 42 9.76 3.05 -1.03
CA PRO A 42 8.80 3.89 -0.30
C PRO A 42 7.93 3.14 0.69
N ALA A 43 7.47 1.94 0.34
CA ALA A 43 6.63 1.11 1.21
C ALA A 43 7.32 0.76 2.54
N LEU A 44 8.63 0.49 2.49
CA LEU A 44 9.43 0.22 3.67
C LEU A 44 9.54 1.44 4.59
N PHE A 45 9.74 2.62 4.00
CA PHE A 45 9.87 3.86 4.74
C PHE A 45 8.54 4.26 5.41
N VAL A 46 7.41 4.02 4.74
CA VAL A 46 6.07 4.24 5.28
C VAL A 46 5.83 3.33 6.48
N LEU A 47 6.08 2.03 6.36
CA LEU A 47 5.90 1.10 7.49
C LEU A 47 6.73 1.52 8.69
N ALA A 48 8.00 1.83 8.50
CA ALA A 48 8.88 2.27 9.60
C ALA A 48 8.38 3.56 10.28
N LYS A 49 7.76 4.47 9.53
CA LYS A 49 7.25 5.75 10.07
C LYS A 49 5.88 5.63 10.71
N VAL A 50 4.98 4.81 10.15
CA VAL A 50 3.65 4.53 10.70
C VAL A 50 3.76 3.79 12.03
N TYR A 51 4.70 2.87 12.13
CA TYR A 51 4.84 2.02 13.33
C TYR A 51 5.74 2.60 14.40
N ARG A 52 6.42 3.75 14.17
CA ARG A 52 7.36 4.32 15.13
C ARG A 52 8.06 3.21 15.94
N VAL A 53 8.80 2.34 15.21
CA VAL A 53 9.61 1.30 15.86
C VAL A 53 10.55 2.05 16.81
N PRO A 54 10.47 1.83 18.12
CA PRO A 54 11.40 2.44 19.06
C PRO A 54 12.82 2.08 18.62
N GLU A 55 13.73 3.04 18.63
CA GLU A 55 15.11 2.83 18.14
C GLU A 55 15.90 1.84 19.02
N ASP A 56 15.33 1.47 20.18
CA ASP A 56 16.01 0.79 21.28
C ASP A 56 15.50 -0.63 21.58
N GLU A 57 14.47 -1.14 20.88
CA GLU A 57 13.95 -2.50 21.12
C GLU A 57 14.30 -3.44 19.97
N GLU A 58 15.24 -4.36 20.22
CA GLU A 58 15.65 -5.44 19.33
C GLU A 58 14.61 -6.57 19.19
N GLU A 59 13.55 -6.59 20.00
CA GLU A 59 12.47 -7.58 19.96
C GLU A 59 11.10 -6.94 19.93
N PHE A 60 10.42 -7.07 18.79
CA PHE A 60 9.00 -6.76 18.66
C PHE A 60 8.19 -7.95 19.20
N PRO A 61 7.38 -7.81 20.29
CA PRO A 61 6.66 -8.94 20.85
C PRO A 61 5.62 -9.46 19.86
N LEU A 62 5.71 -10.75 19.54
CA LEU A 62 4.84 -11.52 18.63
C LEU A 62 3.34 -11.46 18.94
N ALA A 63 2.95 -11.01 20.13
CA ALA A 63 1.59 -11.16 20.64
C ALA A 63 0.55 -10.18 20.08
N ASN A 64 0.94 -9.06 19.40
CA ASN A 64 0.02 -8.02 18.95
C ASN A 64 0.38 -7.44 17.57
N LYS A 65 0.62 -8.30 16.56
CA LYS A 65 0.79 -7.79 15.20
C LYS A 65 -0.45 -7.07 14.74
N LEU A 66 -0.30 -5.77 14.48
CA LEU A 66 -1.37 -4.98 13.89
C LEU A 66 -1.58 -5.43 12.44
N LEU A 67 -2.84 -5.65 12.06
CA LEU A 67 -3.19 -5.93 10.67
C LEU A 67 -2.88 -4.70 9.81
N VAL A 68 -2.00 -4.88 8.85
CA VAL A 68 -1.60 -3.86 7.89
C VAL A 68 -2.21 -4.20 6.54
N GLY A 69 -2.71 -3.21 5.87
CA GLY A 69 -3.08 -3.26 4.47
C GLY A 69 -2.45 -2.09 3.72
N GLY A 70 -2.43 -2.15 2.41
CA GLY A 70 -1.89 -1.08 1.60
C GLY A 70 -2.61 -0.94 0.27
N GLN A 71 -2.16 0.05 -0.50
CA GLN A 71 -2.60 0.32 -1.85
C GLN A 71 -1.46 1.00 -2.60
N ALA A 72 -1.15 0.51 -3.81
CA ALA A 72 -0.27 1.24 -4.71
C ALA A 72 -0.95 2.54 -5.16
N VAL A 73 -0.18 3.61 -5.24
CA VAL A 73 -0.58 4.91 -5.77
C VAL A 73 0.41 5.36 -6.83
N ILE A 74 0.19 6.49 -7.48
CA ILE A 74 1.11 7.02 -8.49
C ILE A 74 2.46 7.31 -7.85
N GLU A 75 3.51 6.71 -8.39
CA GLU A 75 4.89 6.81 -7.89
C GLU A 75 5.04 6.54 -6.37
N GLY A 76 4.15 5.72 -5.80
CA GLY A 76 4.17 5.53 -4.37
C GLY A 76 3.31 4.39 -3.82
N VAL A 77 3.22 4.37 -2.50
CA VAL A 77 2.45 3.38 -1.73
C VAL A 77 1.75 4.06 -0.56
N MET A 78 0.47 3.78 -0.38
CA MET A 78 -0.26 4.06 0.84
C MET A 78 -0.30 2.81 1.71
N MET A 79 -0.04 2.97 3.00
CA MET A 79 -0.14 1.90 4.00
C MET A 79 -1.11 2.31 5.10
N ARG A 80 -1.99 1.39 5.48
CA ARG A 80 -3.00 1.59 6.52
C ARG A 80 -2.77 0.61 7.67
N ALA A 81 -2.77 1.15 8.87
CA ALA A 81 -2.80 0.42 10.13
C ALA A 81 -4.03 0.87 10.96
N PRO A 82 -4.42 0.16 12.02
CA PRO A 82 -5.44 0.65 12.94
C PRO A 82 -5.10 2.05 13.46
N GLY A 83 -5.99 3.01 13.23
CA GLY A 83 -5.85 4.40 13.66
C GLY A 83 -4.90 5.28 12.84
N LYS A 84 -4.14 4.75 11.87
CA LYS A 84 -3.17 5.53 11.10
C LYS A 84 -3.11 5.15 9.62
N VAL A 85 -2.87 6.15 8.79
CA VAL A 85 -2.59 6.00 7.37
C VAL A 85 -1.33 6.79 7.03
N ALA A 86 -0.47 6.22 6.21
CA ALA A 86 0.69 6.92 5.66
C ALA A 86 0.78 6.68 4.16
N THR A 87 1.01 7.76 3.41
CA THR A 87 1.23 7.72 1.97
C THR A 87 2.63 8.23 1.67
N ALA A 88 3.45 7.40 1.01
CA ALA A 88 4.77 7.79 0.54
C ALA A 88 4.78 7.88 -0.97
N VAL A 89 5.25 9.00 -1.49
CA VAL A 89 5.29 9.29 -2.93
C VAL A 89 6.71 9.73 -3.29
N ARG A 90 7.17 9.30 -4.44
CA ARG A 90 8.43 9.75 -5.04
C ARG A 90 8.14 10.94 -5.95
N GLU A 91 8.66 12.10 -5.57
CA GLU A 91 8.62 13.32 -6.39
C GLU A 91 9.48 13.19 -7.66
N PRO A 92 9.27 14.02 -8.69
CA PRO A 92 10.15 14.09 -9.87
C PRO A 92 11.62 14.36 -9.52
N SER A 93 11.88 15.08 -8.45
CA SER A 93 13.22 15.32 -7.88
C SER A 93 13.92 14.04 -7.40
N GLY A 94 13.21 12.92 -7.31
CA GLY A 94 13.67 11.65 -6.72
C GLY A 94 13.55 11.60 -5.19
N LYS A 95 13.15 12.68 -4.54
CA LYS A 95 12.90 12.74 -3.09
C LYS A 95 11.64 11.94 -2.75
N ILE A 96 11.63 11.28 -1.58
CA ILE A 96 10.45 10.59 -1.07
C ILE A 96 9.81 11.45 0.00
N THR A 97 8.58 11.88 -0.27
CA THR A 97 7.75 12.63 0.68
C THR A 97 6.74 11.68 1.30
N VAL A 98 6.54 11.78 2.61
CA VAL A 98 5.63 10.93 3.38
C VAL A 98 4.65 11.78 4.15
N ASP A 99 3.38 11.61 3.84
CA ASP A 99 2.26 12.14 4.60
C ASP A 99 1.72 11.08 5.56
N VAL A 100 1.53 11.46 6.82
CA VAL A 100 1.00 10.57 7.87
C VAL A 100 -0.11 11.29 8.60
N HIS A 101 -1.29 10.66 8.62
CA HIS A 101 -2.44 11.20 9.33
C HIS A 101 -3.20 10.13 10.13
N ASP A 102 -3.91 10.57 11.16
CA ASP A 102 -4.77 9.69 11.93
C ASP A 102 -6.04 9.36 11.13
N SER A 103 -6.44 8.09 11.18
CA SER A 103 -7.63 7.58 10.50
C SER A 103 -8.52 6.83 11.48
N VAL A 104 -9.48 7.57 12.05
CA VAL A 104 -10.49 7.00 12.93
C VAL A 104 -11.73 6.66 12.11
N SER A 105 -12.20 5.41 12.22
CA SER A 105 -13.41 4.98 11.51
C SER A 105 -14.66 5.70 12.05
N ILE A 106 -15.54 6.13 11.15
CA ILE A 106 -16.85 6.69 11.48
C ILE A 106 -17.66 5.68 12.31
N ALA A 107 -17.47 4.38 12.08
CA ALA A 107 -18.11 3.33 12.87
C ALA A 107 -17.68 3.33 14.35
N GLU A 108 -16.53 3.89 14.71
CA GLU A 108 -16.15 4.06 16.11
C GLU A 108 -16.95 5.16 16.80
N ARG A 109 -17.33 6.19 16.04
CA ARG A 109 -18.08 7.34 16.55
C ARG A 109 -19.58 7.05 16.73
N TYR A 110 -20.14 6.15 15.92
CA TYR A 110 -21.57 5.83 15.94
C TYR A 110 -21.79 4.33 16.16
N PRO A 111 -22.22 3.90 17.38
CA PRO A 111 -22.37 2.48 17.72
C PRO A 111 -23.30 1.67 16.82
N ILE A 112 -24.32 2.31 16.22
CA ILE A 112 -25.25 1.66 15.29
C ILE A 112 -24.55 1.13 14.02
N LEU A 113 -23.46 1.79 13.59
CA LEU A 113 -22.67 1.40 12.42
C LEU A 113 -21.75 0.20 12.70
N LYS A 114 -21.63 -0.25 13.94
CA LYS A 114 -20.89 -1.46 14.33
C LYS A 114 -21.65 -2.76 14.03
N LYS A 115 -22.94 -2.68 13.67
CA LYS A 115 -23.72 -3.87 13.27
C LYS A 115 -23.09 -4.52 12.03
N PRO A 116 -23.07 -5.88 11.94
CA PRO A 116 -22.27 -6.60 10.94
C PRO A 116 -22.45 -6.10 9.49
N PHE A 117 -23.68 -5.90 9.04
CA PHE A 117 -23.96 -5.45 7.68
C PHE A 117 -23.56 -3.99 7.45
N LEU A 118 -23.99 -3.08 8.34
CA LEU A 118 -23.70 -1.64 8.24
C LEU A 118 -22.20 -1.37 8.34
N ARG A 119 -21.49 -2.10 9.21
CA ARG A 119 -20.05 -1.99 9.33
C ARG A 119 -19.33 -2.27 8.01
N GLY A 120 -19.76 -3.30 7.25
CA GLY A 120 -19.16 -3.62 5.96
C GLY A 120 -19.31 -2.48 4.94
N VAL A 121 -20.51 -1.91 4.85
CA VAL A 121 -20.79 -0.76 3.95
C VAL A 121 -19.97 0.47 4.34
N VAL A 122 -19.89 0.78 5.63
CA VAL A 122 -19.12 1.93 6.13
C VAL A 122 -17.62 1.75 5.85
N VAL A 123 -17.06 0.59 6.20
CA VAL A 123 -15.63 0.29 5.97
C VAL A 123 -15.30 0.33 4.49
N LEU A 124 -16.19 -0.16 3.61
CA LEU A 124 -16.00 -0.07 2.16
C LEU A 124 -15.98 1.39 1.69
N GLY A 125 -16.97 2.18 2.12
CA GLY A 125 -17.03 3.60 1.77
C GLY A 125 -15.81 4.39 2.25
N GLU A 126 -15.39 4.18 3.50
CA GLU A 126 -14.17 4.79 4.06
C GLU A 126 -12.92 4.39 3.27
N SER A 127 -12.81 3.11 2.89
CA SER A 127 -11.66 2.61 2.14
C SER A 127 -11.61 3.21 0.73
N LEU A 128 -12.76 3.37 0.07
CA LEU A 128 -12.84 4.04 -1.23
C LEU A 128 -12.43 5.52 -1.14
N VAL A 129 -12.99 6.26 -0.17
CA VAL A 129 -12.65 7.67 0.03
C VAL A 129 -11.17 7.85 0.35
N LEU A 130 -10.63 7.00 1.23
CA LEU A 130 -9.21 7.03 1.60
C LEU A 130 -8.32 6.71 0.40
N GLY A 131 -8.65 5.67 -0.36
CA GLY A 131 -7.91 5.28 -1.56
C GLY A 131 -7.89 6.39 -2.61
N MET A 132 -9.04 7.04 -2.84
CA MET A 132 -9.16 8.17 -3.77
C MET A 132 -8.35 9.39 -3.32
N ARG A 133 -8.38 9.73 -2.03
CA ARG A 133 -7.56 10.82 -1.48
C ARG A 133 -6.06 10.55 -1.63
N SER A 134 -5.62 9.32 -1.36
CA SER A 134 -4.22 8.93 -1.51
C SER A 134 -3.78 8.95 -2.97
N LEU A 135 -4.65 8.54 -3.92
CA LEU A 135 -4.40 8.66 -5.35
C LEU A 135 -4.29 10.12 -5.79
N ALA A 136 -5.22 10.97 -5.36
CA ALA A 136 -5.20 12.40 -5.67
C ALA A 136 -3.92 13.07 -5.12
N TYR A 137 -3.57 12.80 -3.86
CA TYR A 137 -2.34 13.29 -3.25
C TYR A 137 -1.09 12.82 -4.02
N SER A 138 -1.04 11.55 -4.41
CA SER A 138 0.10 11.02 -5.14
C SER A 138 0.22 11.61 -6.56
N ALA A 139 -0.90 11.86 -7.24
CA ALA A 139 -0.92 12.51 -8.55
C ALA A 139 -0.34 13.93 -8.47
N GLN A 140 -0.72 14.69 -7.43
CA GLN A 140 -0.19 16.04 -7.21
C GLN A 140 1.30 16.05 -6.88
N MET A 141 1.77 15.08 -6.07
CA MET A 141 3.19 15.02 -5.67
C MET A 141 4.11 14.43 -6.72
N ALA A 142 3.59 13.54 -7.58
CA ALA A 142 4.34 12.91 -8.66
C ALA A 142 4.29 13.68 -9.98
N GLY A 143 3.34 14.61 -10.14
CA GLY A 143 3.23 15.51 -11.29
C GLY A 143 4.25 16.65 -11.24
N GLU A 144 4.55 17.23 -12.40
CA GLU A 144 5.23 18.51 -12.46
C GLU A 144 4.23 19.61 -12.05
N GLU A 145 4.74 20.72 -11.45
CA GLU A 145 3.89 21.79 -10.89
C GLU A 145 2.89 22.39 -11.89
N ASP A 146 3.21 22.32 -13.20
CA ASP A 146 2.37 22.85 -14.29
C ASP A 146 1.19 21.95 -14.66
N ASP A 147 1.14 20.67 -14.22
CA ASP A 147 0.11 19.68 -14.56
C ASP A 147 -0.93 19.45 -13.43
N ALA A 148 -0.97 20.30 -12.42
CA ALA A 148 -1.90 20.14 -11.29
C ALA A 148 -3.36 20.32 -11.72
N LEU A 149 -4.07 19.20 -11.90
CA LEU A 149 -5.51 19.18 -12.20
C LEU A 149 -6.30 19.86 -11.08
N SER A 150 -7.25 20.71 -11.44
CA SER A 150 -8.18 21.27 -10.48
C SER A 150 -9.09 20.19 -9.89
N ASN A 151 -9.63 20.40 -8.69
CA ASN A 151 -10.55 19.45 -8.04
C ASN A 151 -11.78 19.13 -8.91
N ARG A 152 -12.23 20.04 -9.78
CA ARG A 152 -13.36 19.84 -10.71
C ARG A 152 -12.96 18.92 -11.87
N GLU A 153 -11.81 19.13 -12.47
CA GLU A 153 -11.28 18.27 -13.53
C GLU A 153 -11.03 16.84 -13.03
N MET A 154 -10.48 16.72 -11.83
CA MET A 154 -10.27 15.43 -11.19
C MET A 154 -11.61 14.72 -10.92
N ALA A 155 -12.62 15.41 -10.38
CA ALA A 155 -13.96 14.84 -10.20
C ALA A 155 -14.60 14.45 -11.54
N GLY A 156 -14.45 15.26 -12.57
CA GLY A 156 -14.95 14.99 -13.92
C GLY A 156 -14.33 13.73 -14.52
N THR A 157 -13.01 13.60 -14.47
CA THR A 157 -12.30 12.40 -14.97
C THR A 157 -12.70 11.13 -14.21
N MET A 158 -12.92 11.22 -12.91
CA MET A 158 -13.40 10.09 -12.10
C MET A 158 -14.81 9.65 -12.47
N ILE A 159 -15.74 10.60 -12.72
CA ILE A 159 -17.10 10.29 -13.17
C ILE A 159 -17.06 9.62 -14.54
N VAL A 160 -16.29 10.15 -15.48
CA VAL A 160 -16.14 9.56 -16.83
C VAL A 160 -15.56 8.16 -16.74
N ALA A 161 -14.49 7.96 -15.95
CA ALA A 161 -13.88 6.64 -15.73
C ALA A 161 -14.87 5.64 -15.13
N PHE A 162 -15.68 6.07 -14.15
CA PHE A 162 -16.71 5.23 -13.55
C PHE A 162 -17.80 4.84 -14.55
N LEU A 163 -18.30 5.79 -15.32
CA LEU A 163 -19.31 5.51 -16.37
C LEU A 163 -18.75 4.55 -17.43
N MET A 164 -17.50 4.75 -17.85
CA MET A 164 -16.84 3.85 -18.79
C MET A 164 -16.70 2.44 -18.21
N ALA A 165 -16.35 2.29 -16.94
CA ALA A 165 -16.28 0.99 -16.27
C ALA A 165 -17.67 0.31 -16.24
N VAL A 166 -18.74 1.04 -15.94
CA VAL A 166 -20.11 0.50 -15.98
C VAL A 166 -20.48 0.03 -17.40
N VAL A 167 -20.17 0.81 -18.42
CA VAL A 167 -20.43 0.41 -19.81
C VAL A 167 -19.64 -0.86 -20.15
N LEU A 168 -18.36 -0.90 -19.84
CA LEU A 168 -17.47 -1.99 -20.22
C LEU A 168 -17.78 -3.31 -19.48
N PHE A 169 -18.07 -3.24 -18.18
CA PHE A 169 -18.20 -4.44 -17.33
C PHE A 169 -19.65 -4.84 -17.02
N VAL A 170 -20.62 -3.97 -17.30
CA VAL A 170 -22.03 -4.27 -17.06
C VAL A 170 -22.83 -4.22 -18.37
N VAL A 171 -22.85 -3.08 -19.05
CA VAL A 171 -23.75 -2.87 -20.21
C VAL A 171 -23.38 -3.79 -21.37
N ILE A 172 -22.08 -3.88 -21.72
CA ILE A 172 -21.63 -4.72 -22.85
C ILE A 172 -21.90 -6.20 -22.61
N PRO A 173 -21.46 -6.83 -21.48
CA PRO A 173 -21.73 -8.26 -21.25
C PRO A 173 -23.22 -8.59 -21.18
N THR A 174 -24.01 -7.79 -20.45
CA THR A 174 -25.46 -8.01 -20.31
C THR A 174 -26.20 -7.79 -21.63
N GLY A 175 -25.77 -6.78 -22.40
CA GLY A 175 -26.33 -6.53 -23.75
C GLY A 175 -26.05 -7.71 -24.71
N ALA A 176 -24.82 -8.21 -24.71
CA ALA A 176 -24.44 -9.38 -25.52
C ALA A 176 -25.21 -10.66 -25.10
N ALA A 177 -25.40 -10.87 -23.78
CA ALA A 177 -26.21 -11.99 -23.30
C ALA A 177 -27.67 -11.90 -23.72
N ARG A 178 -28.26 -10.69 -23.76
CA ARG A 178 -29.61 -10.46 -24.27
C ARG A 178 -29.75 -10.82 -25.76
N LEU A 179 -28.78 -10.45 -26.58
CA LEU A 179 -28.76 -10.81 -27.99
C LEU A 179 -28.66 -12.34 -28.17
N LEU A 180 -27.87 -13.01 -27.32
CA LEU A 180 -27.77 -14.47 -27.35
C LEU A 180 -29.07 -15.15 -26.87
N SER A 181 -29.89 -14.52 -26.04
CA SER A 181 -31.16 -15.07 -25.57
C SER A 181 -32.21 -15.24 -26.69
N GLU A 182 -32.02 -14.62 -27.84
CA GLU A 182 -32.81 -14.87 -29.05
C GLU A 182 -32.48 -16.22 -29.70
N VAL A 183 -31.29 -16.77 -29.44
CA VAL A 183 -30.80 -18.04 -30.01
C VAL A 183 -30.96 -19.21 -29.04
N THR A 184 -30.80 -18.95 -27.75
CA THR A 184 -30.89 -19.98 -26.70
C THR A 184 -31.64 -19.49 -25.48
N THR A 185 -32.53 -20.33 -24.95
CA THR A 185 -33.31 -20.06 -23.73
C THR A 185 -32.73 -20.75 -22.50
N ALA A 186 -31.60 -21.48 -22.63
CA ALA A 186 -30.98 -22.20 -21.53
C ALA A 186 -30.29 -21.23 -20.55
N PRO A 187 -30.79 -21.05 -19.30
CA PRO A 187 -30.25 -20.07 -18.39
C PRO A 187 -28.76 -20.27 -18.05
N ALA A 188 -28.36 -21.56 -17.93
CA ALA A 188 -26.96 -21.89 -17.64
C ALA A 188 -26.00 -21.46 -18.77
N ALA A 189 -26.43 -21.61 -20.04
CA ALA A 189 -25.62 -21.18 -21.18
C ALA A 189 -25.48 -19.67 -21.25
N LEU A 190 -26.57 -18.93 -20.97
CA LEU A 190 -26.55 -17.46 -20.94
C LEU A 190 -25.66 -16.91 -19.83
N ASN A 191 -25.78 -17.48 -18.61
CA ASN A 191 -24.96 -17.06 -17.48
C ASN A 191 -23.47 -17.37 -17.70
N LEU A 192 -23.18 -18.55 -18.25
CA LEU A 192 -21.78 -18.93 -18.56
C LEU A 192 -21.18 -18.03 -19.65
N PHE A 193 -21.97 -17.66 -20.66
CA PHE A 193 -21.53 -16.75 -21.70
C PHE A 193 -21.29 -15.33 -21.13
N GLU A 194 -22.24 -14.80 -20.36
CA GLU A 194 -22.12 -13.46 -19.76
C GLU A 194 -20.91 -13.40 -18.82
N GLY A 195 -20.76 -14.35 -17.89
CA GLY A 195 -19.64 -14.43 -16.97
C GLY A 195 -18.29 -14.63 -17.68
N GLY A 196 -18.25 -15.51 -18.69
CA GLY A 196 -17.07 -15.72 -19.53
C GLY A 196 -16.65 -14.46 -20.30
N LEU A 197 -17.62 -13.75 -20.89
CA LEU A 197 -17.39 -12.49 -21.62
C LEU A 197 -16.88 -11.40 -20.65
N ARG A 198 -17.48 -11.29 -19.46
CA ARG A 198 -17.06 -10.34 -18.42
C ARG A 198 -15.62 -10.60 -17.99
N LEU A 199 -15.26 -11.86 -17.76
CA LEU A 199 -13.90 -12.27 -17.41
C LEU A 199 -12.92 -11.97 -18.55
N LEU A 200 -13.29 -12.24 -19.79
CA LEU A 200 -12.45 -11.96 -20.97
C LEU A 200 -12.20 -10.46 -21.14
N ILE A 201 -13.23 -9.64 -21.00
CA ILE A 201 -13.12 -8.18 -21.04
C ILE A 201 -12.19 -7.70 -19.94
N PHE A 202 -12.34 -8.21 -18.72
CA PHE A 202 -11.48 -7.83 -17.58
C PHE A 202 -10.01 -8.19 -17.81
N LEU A 203 -9.73 -9.42 -18.22
CA LEU A 203 -8.35 -9.85 -18.49
C LEU A 203 -7.75 -9.09 -19.68
N GLY A 204 -8.54 -8.85 -20.73
CA GLY A 204 -8.14 -8.03 -21.87
C GLY A 204 -7.80 -6.60 -21.46
N TYR A 205 -8.68 -5.97 -20.69
CA TYR A 205 -8.45 -4.65 -20.11
C TYR A 205 -7.15 -4.60 -19.29
N LEU A 206 -6.96 -5.54 -18.36
CA LEU A 206 -5.72 -5.62 -17.58
C LEU A 206 -4.48 -5.80 -18.47
N GLY A 207 -4.59 -6.64 -19.50
CA GLY A 207 -3.50 -6.88 -20.46
C GLY A 207 -3.13 -5.61 -21.26
N ILE A 208 -4.10 -4.79 -21.61
CA ILE A 208 -3.90 -3.52 -22.33
C ILE A 208 -3.27 -2.49 -21.40
N ILE A 209 -3.89 -2.21 -20.25
CA ILE A 209 -3.40 -1.16 -19.35
C ILE A 209 -2.03 -1.50 -18.74
N SER A 210 -1.71 -2.78 -18.55
CA SER A 210 -0.40 -3.21 -18.04
C SER A 210 0.78 -2.86 -18.97
N ARG A 211 0.49 -2.51 -20.23
CA ARG A 211 1.50 -2.06 -21.21
C ARG A 211 1.75 -0.55 -21.17
N MET A 212 0.88 0.22 -20.52
CA MET A 212 1.10 1.65 -20.30
C MET A 212 2.19 1.83 -19.25
N LYS A 213 3.17 2.70 -19.51
CA LYS A 213 4.34 2.88 -18.63
C LYS A 213 3.95 3.26 -17.21
N ASP A 214 3.00 4.18 -17.05
CA ASP A 214 2.58 4.70 -15.74
C ASP A 214 1.85 3.62 -14.94
N ILE A 215 0.96 2.87 -15.58
CA ILE A 215 0.24 1.76 -14.94
C ILE A 215 1.20 0.60 -14.60
N TYR A 216 2.18 0.34 -15.48
CA TYR A 216 3.21 -0.65 -15.18
C TYR A 216 4.01 -0.27 -13.93
N ARG A 217 4.30 1.02 -13.72
CA ARG A 217 4.93 1.49 -12.48
C ARG A 217 4.04 1.29 -11.26
N VAL A 218 2.75 1.57 -11.35
CA VAL A 218 1.79 1.28 -10.27
C VAL A 218 1.80 -0.21 -9.91
N PHE A 219 1.86 -1.12 -10.90
CA PHE A 219 2.00 -2.55 -10.63
C PHE A 219 3.32 -2.93 -9.96
N GLN A 220 4.42 -2.23 -10.28
CA GLN A 220 5.70 -2.41 -9.57
C GLN A 220 5.59 -2.01 -8.09
N TYR A 221 4.96 -0.87 -7.79
CA TYR A 221 4.71 -0.44 -6.42
C TYR A 221 3.76 -1.39 -5.68
N HIS A 222 2.74 -1.92 -6.35
CA HIS A 222 1.85 -2.94 -5.79
C HIS A 222 2.61 -4.22 -5.40
N GLY A 223 3.48 -4.70 -6.28
CA GLY A 223 4.35 -5.84 -5.95
C GLY A 223 5.32 -5.55 -4.80
N ALA A 224 5.84 -4.33 -4.68
CA ALA A 224 6.70 -3.91 -3.59
C ALA A 224 5.93 -3.81 -2.26
N GLU A 225 4.69 -3.32 -2.29
CA GLU A 225 3.77 -3.31 -1.14
C GLU A 225 3.58 -4.72 -0.59
N HIS A 226 3.19 -5.69 -1.43
CA HIS A 226 2.99 -7.08 -1.01
C HIS A 226 4.25 -7.69 -0.38
N LYS A 227 5.42 -7.50 -0.99
CA LYS A 227 6.69 -7.98 -0.43
C LYS A 227 6.97 -7.38 0.96
N THR A 228 6.63 -6.09 1.13
CA THR A 228 6.85 -5.38 2.38
C THR A 228 5.92 -5.89 3.48
N ILE A 229 4.64 -6.14 3.15
CA ILE A 229 3.68 -6.74 4.08
C ILE A 229 4.11 -8.15 4.47
N HIS A 230 4.53 -8.99 3.53
CA HIS A 230 5.07 -10.33 3.85
C HIS A 230 6.27 -10.29 4.79
N ALA A 231 7.22 -9.39 4.53
CA ALA A 231 8.39 -9.22 5.41
C ALA A 231 8.00 -8.78 6.82
N TYR A 232 7.02 -7.88 6.93
CA TYR A 232 6.45 -7.45 8.19
C TYR A 232 5.76 -8.60 8.94
N GLU A 233 4.98 -9.42 8.25
CA GLU A 233 4.27 -10.56 8.82
C GLU A 233 5.21 -11.69 9.25
N ALA A 234 6.37 -11.81 8.60
CA ALA A 234 7.39 -12.80 8.91
C ALA A 234 8.34 -12.37 10.04
N ASP A 235 8.09 -11.24 10.72
CA ASP A 235 8.96 -10.66 11.77
C ASP A 235 10.42 -10.44 11.32
N GLY A 236 10.62 -10.32 10.01
CA GLY A 236 11.93 -10.07 9.46
C GLY A 236 12.31 -8.59 9.52
N PRO A 237 13.61 -8.28 9.51
CA PRO A 237 14.06 -6.90 9.43
C PRO A 237 13.53 -6.24 8.16
N LEU A 238 12.95 -5.03 8.28
CA LEU A 238 12.41 -4.27 7.17
C LEU A 238 13.55 -3.57 6.39
N THR A 239 14.47 -4.37 5.84
CA THR A 239 15.53 -3.91 4.94
C THR A 239 15.20 -4.28 3.49
N VAL A 240 15.75 -3.53 2.53
CA VAL A 240 15.51 -3.78 1.10
C VAL A 240 15.91 -5.20 0.71
N GLU A 241 17.05 -5.67 1.22
CA GLU A 241 17.60 -7.00 0.93
C GLU A 241 16.68 -8.11 1.43
N ASN A 242 16.10 -7.96 2.63
CA ASN A 242 15.17 -8.94 3.19
C ASN A 242 13.82 -8.90 2.45
N VAL A 243 13.25 -7.71 2.26
CA VAL A 243 11.96 -7.53 1.57
C VAL A 243 11.98 -8.09 0.15
N GLN A 244 13.10 -7.98 -0.58
CA GLN A 244 13.21 -8.49 -1.95
C GLN A 244 13.07 -10.02 -2.05
N ARG A 245 13.34 -10.77 -0.98
CA ARG A 245 13.24 -12.25 -0.94
C ARG A 245 11.81 -12.75 -0.93
N PHE A 246 10.85 -11.93 -0.51
CA PHE A 246 9.46 -12.32 -0.37
C PHE A 246 8.70 -12.30 -1.71
N SER A 247 7.61 -13.08 -1.77
CA SER A 247 6.73 -13.13 -2.93
C SER A 247 5.99 -11.81 -3.14
N ARG A 248 5.78 -11.45 -4.41
CA ARG A 248 4.88 -10.37 -4.81
C ARG A 248 3.39 -10.78 -4.79
N LEU A 249 3.08 -12.05 -4.62
CA LEU A 249 1.70 -12.54 -4.54
C LEU A 249 1.30 -12.60 -3.07
N HIS A 250 0.21 -11.93 -2.70
CA HIS A 250 -0.28 -11.89 -1.34
C HIS A 250 -1.75 -12.37 -1.29
N PRO A 251 -2.12 -13.28 -0.36
CA PRO A 251 -3.48 -13.85 -0.31
C PRO A 251 -4.58 -12.83 -0.02
N ARG A 252 -4.25 -11.71 0.64
CA ARG A 252 -5.20 -10.62 0.96
C ARG A 252 -5.24 -9.53 -0.12
N CYS A 253 -4.74 -9.81 -1.33
CA CYS A 253 -4.77 -8.87 -2.43
C CYS A 253 -6.21 -8.60 -2.91
N GLY A 254 -6.60 -7.33 -3.02
CA GLY A 254 -7.92 -6.94 -3.52
C GLY A 254 -8.19 -7.38 -4.96
N THR A 255 -7.16 -7.49 -5.80
CA THR A 255 -7.32 -7.98 -7.18
C THR A 255 -7.67 -9.47 -7.23
N SER A 256 -7.13 -10.28 -6.32
CA SER A 256 -7.51 -11.70 -6.19
C SER A 256 -8.96 -11.85 -5.77
N PHE A 257 -9.44 -10.98 -4.87
CA PHE A 257 -10.85 -10.95 -4.47
C PHE A 257 -11.77 -10.59 -5.64
N LEU A 258 -11.41 -9.57 -6.43
CA LEU A 258 -12.18 -9.18 -7.62
C LEU A 258 -12.27 -10.33 -8.64
N LEU A 259 -11.18 -11.06 -8.86
CA LEU A 259 -11.18 -12.21 -9.75
C LEU A 259 -12.14 -13.31 -9.27
N ILE A 260 -12.11 -13.62 -7.98
CA ILE A 260 -13.03 -14.62 -7.38
C ILE A 260 -14.48 -14.16 -7.53
N VAL A 261 -14.80 -12.91 -7.25
CA VAL A 261 -16.16 -12.36 -7.41
C VAL A 261 -16.62 -12.48 -8.87
N MET A 262 -15.75 -12.17 -9.83
CA MET A 262 -16.10 -12.30 -11.27
C MET A 262 -16.34 -13.75 -11.72
N VAL A 263 -15.63 -14.71 -11.12
CA VAL A 263 -15.84 -16.13 -11.46
C VAL A 263 -17.11 -16.68 -10.83
N VAL A 264 -17.52 -16.16 -9.65
CA VAL A 264 -18.69 -16.63 -8.90
C VAL A 264 -19.98 -15.94 -9.34
N SER A 265 -19.89 -14.71 -9.88
CA SER A 265 -21.06 -13.92 -10.34
C SER A 265 -21.60 -14.36 -11.69
#